data_4cc2a0c26e135f39db072d9faf2b8b02
#
_entry.id   4cc2a0c26e135f39db072d9faf2b8b02
#
_cell.length_a   1.000
_cell.length_b   1.000
_cell.length_c   1.000
_cell.angle_alpha   90.00
_cell.angle_beta   90.00
_cell.angle_gamma   90.00
#
_symmetry.space_group_name_H-M   'P 1'
#
loop_
_entity.id
_entity.type
_entity.pdbx_description
1 polymer ?
#
loop_
_entity_poly.entity_id
_entity_poly.type
_entity_poly.pdbx_seq_one_letter_code
_entity_poly.pdbx_strand_id
1 'polypeptide(L)'
;TSITNVSVCSNELPYSWNGTNYNGAGSYTFTTTNAAGCDSVATLILTINQPTTSTTNVAVCSNQLPYSWNGTNYNSAGSYTFTTTNAAGCDSVATLNLAIKATTTSTTNVAVCSNQLPYGWNGTNYNSSGSYTFTTTNAAGCDSIATLNLTIKVPTTSTTNVAICSNQLPYNWNGANYNSAGSYTFTTTNAAGCDSVATLALTI
;
A
#
# COMPACT_ATOMS: atom_id res chain seq x y z
N THR A 1 -51.57 36.81 -29.06
CA THR A 1 -50.24 36.20 -29.12
C THR A 1 -49.87 35.64 -27.74
N SER A 2 -49.27 34.46 -27.67
CA SER A 2 -48.69 33.89 -26.45
C SER A 2 -47.25 33.45 -26.71
N ILE A 3 -46.41 33.48 -25.65
CA ILE A 3 -45.03 32.99 -25.70
C ILE A 3 -44.86 31.94 -24.62
N THR A 4 -44.32 30.79 -25.01
CA THR A 4 -44.03 29.66 -24.11
C THR A 4 -42.50 29.46 -24.17
N ASN A 5 -41.85 29.60 -23.05
CA ASN A 5 -40.41 29.29 -22.91
C ASN A 5 -40.26 27.89 -22.32
N VAL A 6 -39.51 27.06 -23.01
CA VAL A 6 -39.26 25.67 -22.58
C VAL A 6 -37.78 25.37 -22.65
N SER A 7 -37.28 24.72 -21.62
CA SER A 7 -35.89 24.24 -21.54
C SER A 7 -35.97 22.73 -21.34
N VAL A 8 -35.37 21.96 -22.23
CA VAL A 8 -35.29 20.50 -22.17
C VAL A 8 -33.85 20.02 -22.29
N CYS A 9 -33.61 18.82 -21.84
CA CYS A 9 -32.28 18.19 -22.04
C CYS A 9 -32.22 17.52 -23.42
N SER A 10 -31.05 17.47 -24.02
CA SER A 10 -30.86 16.92 -25.36
C SER A 10 -31.25 15.45 -25.49
N ASN A 11 -31.28 14.69 -24.39
CA ASN A 11 -31.76 13.30 -24.33
C ASN A 11 -33.32 13.18 -24.23
N GLU A 12 -34.02 14.29 -24.09
CA GLU A 12 -35.49 14.36 -24.04
C GLU A 12 -36.11 14.75 -25.41
N LEU A 13 -35.26 14.93 -26.41
CA LEU A 13 -35.73 15.22 -27.77
C LEU A 13 -36.24 13.97 -28.47
N PRO A 14 -37.24 14.11 -29.36
CA PRO A 14 -37.84 15.38 -29.82
C PRO A 14 -38.83 15.95 -28.81
N TYR A 15 -38.86 17.28 -28.68
CA TYR A 15 -39.87 17.99 -27.91
C TYR A 15 -41.14 18.18 -28.77
N SER A 16 -42.27 17.70 -28.26
CA SER A 16 -43.53 17.80 -29.00
C SER A 16 -44.32 19.03 -28.55
N TRP A 17 -44.71 19.90 -29.51
CA TRP A 17 -45.53 21.07 -29.28
C TRP A 17 -46.52 21.28 -30.40
N ASN A 18 -47.79 21.46 -30.05
CA ASN A 18 -48.90 21.59 -31.00
C ASN A 18 -48.90 20.54 -32.13
N GLY A 19 -48.58 19.28 -31.77
CA GLY A 19 -48.57 18.19 -32.72
C GLY A 19 -47.37 18.08 -33.64
N THR A 20 -46.36 18.99 -33.48
CA THR A 20 -45.12 18.99 -34.23
C THR A 20 -43.95 18.67 -33.29
N ASN A 21 -43.00 17.86 -33.78
CA ASN A 21 -41.81 17.45 -33.06
C ASN A 21 -40.63 18.32 -33.45
N TYR A 22 -39.93 18.89 -32.44
CA TYR A 22 -38.78 19.77 -32.59
C TYR A 22 -37.55 19.12 -32.04
N ASN A 23 -36.49 19.07 -32.85
CA ASN A 23 -35.19 18.47 -32.49
C ASN A 23 -34.09 19.53 -32.24
N GLY A 24 -34.36 20.81 -32.43
CA GLY A 24 -33.38 21.88 -32.29
C GLY A 24 -33.88 23.01 -31.39
N ALA A 25 -32.96 23.72 -30.79
CA ALA A 25 -33.25 24.97 -30.10
C ALA A 25 -33.70 26.02 -31.11
N GLY A 26 -34.63 26.87 -30.72
CA GLY A 26 -35.11 27.93 -31.62
C GLY A 26 -36.40 28.57 -31.18
N SER A 27 -36.90 29.47 -32.04
CA SER A 27 -38.19 30.08 -31.90
C SER A 27 -39.13 29.56 -33.01
N TYR A 28 -40.24 28.94 -32.59
CA TYR A 28 -41.20 28.29 -33.48
C TYR A 28 -42.55 28.93 -33.29
N THR A 29 -43.28 29.16 -34.38
CA THR A 29 -44.58 29.79 -34.35
C THR A 29 -45.65 28.82 -34.81
N PHE A 30 -46.80 28.82 -34.14
CA PHE A 30 -48.02 28.11 -34.52
C PHE A 30 -49.15 29.09 -34.62
N THR A 31 -49.78 29.13 -35.79
CA THR A 31 -50.90 30.01 -36.04
C THR A 31 -52.21 29.21 -36.07
N THR A 32 -53.18 29.71 -35.35
CA THR A 32 -54.55 29.18 -35.32
C THR A 32 -55.53 30.35 -35.31
N THR A 33 -56.81 30.08 -35.39
CA THR A 33 -57.87 31.10 -35.27
C THR A 33 -58.46 31.08 -33.86
N ASN A 34 -58.67 32.25 -33.29
CA ASN A 34 -59.31 32.42 -32.00
C ASN A 34 -60.87 32.30 -32.15
N ALA A 35 -61.59 32.29 -31.03
CA ALA A 35 -63.05 32.19 -31.02
C ALA A 35 -63.78 33.30 -31.77
N ALA A 36 -63.14 34.44 -32.07
CA ALA A 36 -63.68 35.52 -32.86
C ALA A 36 -63.34 35.44 -34.35
N GLY A 37 -62.63 34.36 -34.78
CA GLY A 37 -62.24 34.12 -36.16
C GLY A 37 -60.98 34.89 -36.60
N CYS A 38 -60.24 35.48 -35.64
CA CYS A 38 -58.98 36.19 -35.94
C CYS A 38 -57.78 35.29 -35.73
N ASP A 39 -56.66 35.58 -36.43
CA ASP A 39 -55.41 34.86 -36.26
C ASP A 39 -54.86 34.98 -34.83
N SER A 40 -54.52 33.85 -34.25
CA SER A 40 -53.85 33.74 -32.97
C SER A 40 -52.52 33.05 -33.17
N VAL A 41 -51.46 33.76 -32.81
CA VAL A 41 -50.05 33.23 -32.91
C VAL A 41 -49.54 32.87 -31.56
N ALA A 42 -49.16 31.61 -31.40
CA ALA A 42 -48.39 31.07 -30.27
C ALA A 42 -46.93 30.93 -30.70
N THR A 43 -46.01 31.32 -29.84
CA THR A 43 -44.56 31.19 -30.05
C THR A 43 -43.97 30.30 -28.99
N LEU A 44 -43.27 29.27 -29.42
CA LEU A 44 -42.40 28.45 -28.56
C LEU A 44 -40.96 28.94 -28.66
N ILE A 45 -40.33 29.25 -27.52
CA ILE A 45 -38.88 29.46 -27.42
C ILE A 45 -38.31 28.20 -26.74
N LEU A 46 -37.68 27.33 -27.56
CA LEU A 46 -37.09 26.09 -27.10
C LEU A 46 -35.60 26.23 -26.87
N THR A 47 -35.18 25.94 -25.65
CA THR A 47 -33.75 25.88 -25.26
C THR A 47 -33.38 24.42 -25.01
N ILE A 48 -32.24 23.98 -25.54
CA ILE A 48 -31.72 22.63 -25.33
C ILE A 48 -30.47 22.70 -24.48
N ASN A 49 -30.55 22.09 -23.31
CA ASN A 49 -29.45 21.92 -22.38
C ASN A 49 -28.72 20.59 -22.62
N GLN A 50 -27.43 20.56 -22.33
CA GLN A 50 -26.61 19.38 -22.52
C GLN A 50 -26.35 18.66 -21.19
N PRO A 51 -26.40 17.34 -21.16
CA PRO A 51 -25.81 16.54 -20.10
C PRO A 51 -24.33 16.86 -19.93
N THR A 52 -23.80 16.66 -18.73
CA THR A 52 -22.36 16.89 -18.44
C THR A 52 -21.71 15.58 -17.99
N THR A 53 -20.42 15.46 -18.28
CA THR A 53 -19.61 14.34 -17.82
C THR A 53 -18.32 14.83 -17.18
N SER A 54 -17.83 14.10 -16.18
CA SER A 54 -16.54 14.34 -15.57
C SER A 54 -15.83 13.03 -15.28
N THR A 55 -14.50 13.05 -15.29
CA THR A 55 -13.69 11.86 -14.96
C THR A 55 -12.64 12.24 -13.93
N THR A 56 -12.58 11.46 -12.85
CA THR A 56 -11.59 11.57 -11.79
C THR A 56 -10.73 10.31 -11.78
N ASN A 57 -9.42 10.45 -11.96
CA ASN A 57 -8.48 9.35 -11.87
C ASN A 57 -7.76 9.41 -10.51
N VAL A 58 -7.87 8.34 -9.73
CA VAL A 58 -7.27 8.25 -8.39
C VAL A 58 -6.49 6.96 -8.26
N ALA A 59 -5.33 7.02 -7.62
CA ALA A 59 -4.55 5.86 -7.26
C ALA A 59 -4.23 5.93 -5.76
N VAL A 60 -4.66 4.94 -5.01
CA VAL A 60 -4.47 4.83 -3.56
C VAL A 60 -3.69 3.57 -3.21
N CYS A 61 -3.06 3.55 -2.05
CA CYS A 61 -2.41 2.36 -1.55
C CYS A 61 -3.46 1.40 -0.93
N SER A 62 -3.19 0.10 -0.97
CA SER A 62 -4.12 -0.93 -0.46
C SER A 62 -4.48 -0.77 1.02
N ASN A 63 -3.59 -0.17 1.83
CA ASN A 63 -3.83 0.16 3.24
C ASN A 63 -4.66 1.44 3.46
N GLN A 64 -5.02 2.16 2.39
CA GLN A 64 -5.86 3.36 2.44
C GLN A 64 -7.33 3.07 2.05
N LEU A 65 -7.66 1.80 1.86
CA LEU A 65 -9.03 1.38 1.58
C LEU A 65 -9.86 1.31 2.88
N PRO A 66 -11.17 1.54 2.80
CA PRO A 66 -11.94 1.88 1.60
C PRO A 66 -11.71 3.32 1.12
N TYR A 67 -11.72 3.54 -0.20
CA TYR A 67 -11.73 4.88 -0.77
C TYR A 67 -13.16 5.41 -0.86
N SER A 68 -13.42 6.57 -0.26
CA SER A 68 -14.75 7.18 -0.25
C SER A 68 -14.91 8.19 -1.39
N TRP A 69 -15.95 8.02 -2.21
CA TRP A 69 -16.29 8.93 -3.29
C TRP A 69 -17.79 9.08 -3.44
N ASN A 70 -18.30 10.31 -3.49
CA ASN A 70 -19.71 10.65 -3.55
C ASN A 70 -20.58 9.86 -2.53
N GLY A 71 -20.07 9.72 -1.29
CA GLY A 71 -20.77 9.03 -0.20
C GLY A 71 -20.75 7.51 -0.25
N THR A 72 -20.09 6.92 -1.25
CA THR A 72 -19.92 5.47 -1.39
C THR A 72 -18.49 5.05 -1.14
N ASN A 73 -18.28 3.93 -0.46
CA ASN A 73 -16.99 3.35 -0.14
C ASN A 73 -16.62 2.24 -1.13
N TYR A 74 -15.44 2.35 -1.73
CA TYR A 74 -14.92 1.43 -2.74
C TYR A 74 -13.69 0.70 -2.20
N ASN A 75 -13.71 -0.65 -2.29
CA ASN A 75 -12.65 -1.54 -1.80
C ASN A 75 -11.81 -2.16 -2.93
N SER A 76 -12.16 -1.95 -4.19
CA SER A 76 -11.50 -2.56 -5.34
C SER A 76 -11.17 -1.51 -6.40
N ALA A 77 -10.14 -1.80 -7.19
CA ALA A 77 -9.86 -1.04 -8.39
C ALA A 77 -10.98 -1.20 -9.40
N GLY A 78 -11.29 -0.16 -10.16
CA GLY A 78 -12.35 -0.19 -11.15
C GLY A 78 -12.75 1.18 -11.64
N SER A 79 -13.72 1.19 -12.56
CA SER A 79 -14.39 2.39 -13.04
C SER A 79 -15.80 2.40 -12.47
N TYR A 80 -16.14 3.48 -11.76
CA TYR A 80 -17.42 3.64 -11.06
C TYR A 80 -18.08 4.92 -11.53
N THR A 81 -19.40 4.88 -11.71
CA THR A 81 -20.18 6.03 -12.16
C THR A 81 -21.13 6.50 -11.08
N PHE A 82 -21.30 7.81 -11.01
CA PHE A 82 -22.27 8.48 -10.16
C PHE A 82 -23.07 9.45 -11.00
N THR A 83 -24.40 9.27 -11.02
CA THR A 83 -25.30 10.10 -11.79
C THR A 83 -26.03 11.08 -10.86
N THR A 84 -26.06 12.34 -11.26
CA THR A 84 -26.79 13.42 -10.62
C THR A 84 -27.32 14.36 -11.70
N THR A 85 -27.89 15.50 -11.33
CA THR A 85 -28.33 16.53 -12.28
C THR A 85 -27.39 17.73 -12.22
N ASN A 86 -27.12 18.32 -13.40
CA ASN A 86 -26.36 19.58 -13.48
C ASN A 86 -27.25 20.80 -13.16
N ALA A 87 -26.67 21.99 -13.15
CA ALA A 87 -27.40 23.23 -12.85
C ALA A 87 -28.56 23.54 -13.81
N ALA A 88 -28.56 22.95 -15.01
CA ALA A 88 -29.63 23.07 -15.99
C ALA A 88 -30.70 21.97 -15.87
N GLY A 89 -30.60 21.10 -14.87
CA GLY A 89 -31.53 19.99 -14.63
C GLY A 89 -31.27 18.75 -15.46
N CYS A 90 -30.20 18.71 -16.29
CA CYS A 90 -29.87 17.57 -17.12
C CYS A 90 -28.93 16.59 -16.40
N ASP A 91 -28.92 15.32 -16.86
CA ASP A 91 -28.05 14.31 -16.31
C ASP A 91 -26.58 14.75 -16.29
N SER A 92 -25.91 14.48 -15.20
CA SER A 92 -24.50 14.68 -15.00
C SER A 92 -23.87 13.38 -14.53
N VAL A 93 -23.00 12.80 -15.34
CA VAL A 93 -22.33 11.54 -15.04
C VAL A 93 -20.87 11.82 -14.64
N ALA A 94 -20.57 11.57 -13.38
CA ALA A 94 -19.19 11.56 -12.88
C ALA A 94 -18.66 10.13 -12.93
N THR A 95 -17.43 9.95 -13.42
CA THR A 95 -16.73 8.67 -13.48
C THR A 95 -15.50 8.72 -12.58
N LEU A 96 -15.37 7.78 -11.67
CA LEU A 96 -14.15 7.53 -10.91
C LEU A 96 -13.41 6.34 -11.52
N ASN A 97 -12.17 6.53 -11.90
CA ASN A 97 -11.23 5.45 -12.21
C ASN A 97 -10.30 5.27 -11.02
N LEU A 98 -10.58 4.25 -10.21
CA LEU A 98 -9.82 3.93 -9.02
C LEU A 98 -8.77 2.87 -9.32
N ALA A 99 -7.50 3.19 -9.11
CA ALA A 99 -6.38 2.27 -9.13
C ALA A 99 -5.89 1.99 -7.71
N ILE A 100 -5.54 0.73 -7.42
CA ILE A 100 -5.00 0.33 -6.12
C ILE A 100 -3.55 -0.10 -6.32
N LYS A 101 -2.67 0.55 -5.57
CA LYS A 101 -1.24 0.24 -5.51
C LYS A 101 -0.97 -0.68 -4.33
N ALA A 102 -0.12 -1.69 -4.54
CA ALA A 102 0.23 -2.64 -3.49
C ALA A 102 1.25 -2.06 -2.50
N THR A 103 1.06 -2.34 -1.22
CA THR A 103 2.11 -2.27 -0.21
C THR A 103 3.08 -3.43 -0.41
N THR A 104 4.31 -3.32 0.08
CA THR A 104 5.31 -4.39 -0.01
C THR A 104 5.80 -4.79 1.37
N THR A 105 6.17 -6.06 1.53
CA THR A 105 6.78 -6.57 2.75
C THR A 105 8.00 -7.40 2.41
N SER A 106 9.00 -7.41 3.30
CA SER A 106 10.16 -8.27 3.22
C SER A 106 10.54 -8.78 4.60
N THR A 107 11.14 -9.97 4.68
CA THR A 107 11.61 -10.55 5.93
C THR A 107 13.06 -11.01 5.76
N THR A 108 13.91 -10.59 6.68
CA THR A 108 15.31 -10.97 6.78
C THR A 108 15.52 -11.73 8.08
N ASN A 109 15.97 -12.98 8.01
CA ASN A 109 16.31 -13.78 9.18
C ASN A 109 17.85 -13.76 9.34
N VAL A 110 18.31 -13.33 10.50
CA VAL A 110 19.74 -13.21 10.81
C VAL A 110 20.02 -13.87 12.15
N ALA A 111 21.11 -14.62 12.20
CA ALA A 111 21.64 -15.18 13.42
C ALA A 111 23.10 -14.74 13.59
N VAL A 112 23.41 -14.07 14.68
CA VAL A 112 24.74 -13.57 15.02
C VAL A 112 25.21 -14.09 16.37
N CYS A 113 26.50 -14.13 16.59
CA CYS A 113 27.04 -14.45 17.90
C CYS A 113 27.03 -13.21 18.81
N SER A 114 26.92 -13.40 20.11
CA SER A 114 26.82 -12.30 21.08
C SER A 114 28.04 -11.36 21.09
N ASN A 115 29.20 -11.83 20.64
CA ASN A 115 30.42 -11.02 20.45
C ASN A 115 30.43 -10.17 19.19
N GLN A 116 29.40 -10.31 18.32
CA GLN A 116 29.22 -9.53 17.10
C GLN A 116 28.18 -8.39 17.27
N LEU A 117 27.72 -8.17 18.49
CA LEU A 117 26.78 -7.09 18.81
C LEU A 117 27.52 -5.75 19.00
N PRO A 118 26.86 -4.63 18.71
CA PRO A 118 25.48 -4.52 18.22
C PRO A 118 25.34 -4.90 16.75
N TYR A 119 24.20 -5.51 16.36
CA TYR A 119 23.86 -5.76 14.97
C TYR A 119 23.19 -4.53 14.35
N GLY A 120 23.82 -3.97 13.32
CA GLY A 120 23.29 -2.80 12.60
C GLY A 120 22.32 -3.20 11.48
N TRP A 121 21.12 -2.64 11.47
CA TRP A 121 20.13 -2.83 10.40
C TRP A 121 19.31 -1.56 10.19
N ASN A 122 19.22 -1.11 8.93
CA ASN A 122 18.51 0.13 8.54
C ASN A 122 18.86 1.34 9.43
N GLY A 123 20.15 1.51 9.75
CA GLY A 123 20.63 2.65 10.55
C GLY A 123 20.41 2.54 12.06
N THR A 124 19.82 1.45 12.54
CA THR A 124 19.57 1.18 13.97
C THR A 124 20.40 0.00 14.44
N ASN A 125 20.92 0.08 15.67
CA ASN A 125 21.72 -0.94 16.32
C ASN A 125 20.87 -1.77 17.30
N TYR A 126 20.93 -3.09 17.17
CA TYR A 126 20.15 -4.05 17.96
C TYR A 126 21.08 -4.91 18.82
N ASN A 127 20.76 -5.03 20.12
CA ASN A 127 21.55 -5.78 21.11
C ASN A 127 20.84 -7.02 21.64
N SER A 128 19.61 -7.30 21.22
CA SER A 128 18.82 -8.44 21.68
C SER A 128 18.14 -9.18 20.55
N SER A 129 17.87 -10.47 20.76
CA SER A 129 17.05 -11.24 19.83
C SER A 129 15.63 -10.67 19.79
N GLY A 130 15.01 -10.68 18.61
CA GLY A 130 13.67 -10.17 18.45
C GLY A 130 13.27 -10.03 17.00
N SER A 131 12.02 -9.60 16.80
CA SER A 131 11.49 -9.20 15.50
C SER A 131 11.35 -7.68 15.49
N TYR A 132 12.01 -7.04 14.53
CA TYR A 132 12.08 -5.58 14.41
C TYR A 132 11.54 -5.19 13.03
N THR A 133 10.77 -4.10 12.98
CA THR A 133 10.19 -3.61 11.74
C THR A 133 10.77 -2.25 11.36
N PHE A 134 10.95 -2.04 10.08
CA PHE A 134 11.34 -0.76 9.49
C PHE A 134 10.39 -0.43 8.35
N THR A 135 9.75 0.74 8.42
CA THR A 135 8.79 1.19 7.41
C THR A 135 9.41 2.28 6.55
N THR A 136 9.28 2.12 5.25
CA THR A 136 9.68 3.10 4.23
C THR A 136 8.61 3.12 3.13
N THR A 137 8.87 3.83 2.03
CA THR A 137 7.97 3.86 0.88
C THR A 137 8.58 3.06 -0.28
N ASN A 138 7.73 2.28 -0.98
CA ASN A 138 8.13 1.58 -2.20
C ASN A 138 8.12 2.51 -3.42
N ALA A 139 8.54 2.02 -4.58
CA ALA A 139 8.57 2.79 -5.83
C ALA A 139 7.19 3.30 -6.29
N ALA A 140 6.09 2.70 -5.82
CA ALA A 140 4.73 3.14 -6.08
C ALA A 140 4.26 4.23 -5.11
N GLY A 141 5.07 4.60 -4.11
CA GLY A 141 4.74 5.57 -3.07
C GLY A 141 3.89 5.00 -1.94
N CYS A 142 3.79 3.67 -1.82
CA CYS A 142 3.07 2.99 -0.76
C CYS A 142 4.02 2.42 0.30
N ASP A 143 3.48 2.11 1.49
CA ASP A 143 4.27 1.56 2.57
C ASP A 143 5.01 0.28 2.15
N SER A 144 6.26 0.21 2.54
CA SER A 144 7.12 -0.97 2.44
C SER A 144 7.61 -1.32 3.85
N ILE A 145 7.21 -2.48 4.35
CA ILE A 145 7.58 -2.94 5.70
C ILE A 145 8.62 -4.02 5.57
N ALA A 146 9.84 -3.72 6.05
CA ALA A 146 10.89 -4.70 6.22
C ALA A 146 10.89 -5.22 7.66
N THR A 147 10.99 -6.54 7.83
CA THR A 147 11.05 -7.22 9.14
C THR A 147 12.40 -7.90 9.27
N LEU A 148 13.12 -7.61 10.34
CA LEU A 148 14.31 -8.33 10.78
C LEU A 148 13.92 -9.30 11.90
N ASN A 149 14.17 -10.59 11.73
CA ASN A 149 14.16 -11.57 12.81
C ASN A 149 15.61 -11.84 13.22
N LEU A 150 16.03 -11.24 14.32
CA LEU A 150 17.39 -11.35 14.85
C LEU A 150 17.43 -12.45 15.92
N THR A 151 18.34 -13.41 15.74
CA THR A 151 18.64 -14.45 16.73
C THR A 151 20.09 -14.24 17.22
N ILE A 152 20.29 -14.17 18.52
CA ILE A 152 21.62 -14.08 19.12
C ILE A 152 21.99 -15.47 19.65
N LYS A 153 23.11 -15.97 19.16
CA LYS A 153 23.74 -17.21 19.58
C LYS A 153 24.83 -16.91 20.59
N VAL A 154 25.03 -17.81 21.55
CA VAL A 154 26.00 -17.64 22.64
C VAL A 154 27.23 -18.51 22.39
N PRO A 155 28.47 -17.95 22.52
CA PRO A 155 29.69 -18.73 22.62
C PRO A 155 29.64 -19.72 23.82
N THR A 156 30.32 -20.83 23.70
CA THR A 156 30.42 -21.80 24.78
C THR A 156 31.82 -21.82 25.36
N THR A 157 31.91 -22.09 26.64
CA THR A 157 33.21 -22.29 27.34
C THR A 157 33.20 -23.61 28.05
N SER A 158 34.35 -24.26 28.13
CA SER A 158 34.56 -25.47 28.93
C SER A 158 35.91 -25.43 29.62
N THR A 159 36.04 -26.05 30.81
CA THR A 159 37.29 -26.21 31.50
C THR A 159 37.51 -27.69 31.83
N THR A 160 38.67 -28.19 31.44
CA THR A 160 39.13 -29.54 31.77
C THR A 160 40.31 -29.42 32.77
N ASN A 161 40.13 -29.93 33.98
CA ASN A 161 41.17 -29.98 34.99
C ASN A 161 41.87 -31.35 34.91
N VAL A 162 43.18 -31.33 34.75
CA VAL A 162 44.03 -32.51 34.64
C VAL A 162 45.19 -32.40 35.62
N ALA A 163 45.42 -33.47 36.40
CA ALA A 163 46.61 -33.61 37.25
C ALA A 163 47.36 -34.85 36.79
N ILE A 164 48.68 -34.71 36.52
CA ILE A 164 49.54 -35.79 36.05
C ILE A 164 50.87 -35.78 36.80
N CYS A 165 51.57 -36.91 36.78
CA CYS A 165 52.94 -36.98 37.26
C CYS A 165 53.93 -36.47 36.23
N SER A 166 55.10 -35.95 36.65
CA SER A 166 56.13 -35.39 35.78
C SER A 166 56.64 -36.36 34.70
N ASN A 167 56.57 -37.66 34.95
CA ASN A 167 56.99 -38.70 33.99
C ASN A 167 55.93 -38.96 32.89
N GLN A 168 54.76 -38.30 32.95
CA GLN A 168 53.67 -38.39 31.96
C GLN A 168 53.71 -37.23 30.98
N LEU A 169 54.72 -36.39 31.06
CA LEU A 169 54.91 -35.30 30.09
C LEU A 169 55.59 -35.82 28.80
N PRO A 170 55.28 -35.22 27.64
CA PRO A 170 54.31 -34.11 27.42
C PRO A 170 52.88 -34.59 27.49
N TYR A 171 51.99 -33.75 28.04
CA TYR A 171 50.54 -34.00 28.00
C TYR A 171 49.97 -33.51 26.67
N ASN A 172 49.29 -34.41 25.95
CA ASN A 172 48.68 -34.03 24.67
C ASN A 172 47.21 -33.62 24.89
N TRP A 173 46.84 -32.43 24.42
CA TRP A 173 45.46 -31.94 24.47
C TRP A 173 45.14 -31.14 23.22
N ASN A 174 44.02 -31.47 22.56
CA ASN A 174 43.59 -30.84 21.30
C ASN A 174 44.71 -30.74 20.24
N GLY A 175 45.56 -31.79 20.14
CA GLY A 175 46.65 -31.89 19.18
C GLY A 175 47.91 -31.11 19.50
N ALA A 176 47.98 -30.41 20.64
CA ALA A 176 49.14 -29.74 21.15
C ALA A 176 49.76 -30.44 22.35
N ASN A 177 51.10 -30.43 22.49
CA ASN A 177 51.83 -31.02 23.57
C ASN A 177 52.24 -29.97 24.61
N TYR A 178 51.92 -30.19 25.87
CA TYR A 178 52.19 -29.31 26.99
C TYR A 178 53.20 -29.96 27.95
N ASN A 179 54.27 -29.21 28.27
CA ASN A 179 55.41 -29.71 29.05
C ASN A 179 55.45 -29.14 30.47
N SER A 180 54.52 -28.29 30.86
CA SER A 180 54.49 -27.64 32.17
C SER A 180 53.07 -27.49 32.68
N ALA A 181 52.92 -27.36 34.01
CA ALA A 181 51.68 -26.95 34.62
C ALA A 181 51.28 -25.55 34.13
N GLY A 182 49.97 -25.33 33.97
CA GLY A 182 49.45 -24.04 33.47
C GLY A 182 48.01 -24.10 33.00
N SER A 183 47.53 -22.96 32.58
CA SER A 183 46.22 -22.82 31.94
C SER A 183 46.42 -22.54 30.45
N TYR A 184 45.85 -23.43 29.64
CA TYR A 184 45.98 -23.37 28.17
C TYR A 184 44.59 -23.29 27.52
N THR A 185 44.43 -22.46 26.50
CA THR A 185 43.17 -22.29 25.80
C THR A 185 43.23 -22.81 24.37
N PHE A 186 42.14 -23.39 23.94
CA PHE A 186 41.92 -23.85 22.57
C PHE A 186 40.59 -23.29 22.06
N THR A 187 40.66 -22.57 20.96
CA THR A 187 39.45 -21.94 20.36
C THR A 187 39.02 -22.75 19.16
N THR A 188 37.73 -23.03 19.10
CA THR A 188 37.03 -23.71 18.00
C THR A 188 35.66 -23.08 17.80
N THR A 189 34.86 -23.59 16.88
CA THR A 189 33.49 -23.16 16.71
C THR A 189 32.53 -24.19 17.31
N ASN A 190 31.51 -23.70 18.05
CA ASN A 190 30.48 -24.58 18.58
C ASN A 190 29.44 -24.96 17.49
N ALA A 191 28.51 -25.85 17.81
CA ALA A 191 27.44 -26.26 16.88
C ALA A 191 26.54 -25.11 16.40
N ALA A 192 26.51 -23.99 17.11
CA ALA A 192 25.80 -22.78 16.70
C ALA A 192 26.62 -21.90 15.74
N GLY A 193 27.90 -22.24 15.47
CA GLY A 193 28.79 -21.48 14.63
C GLY A 193 29.46 -20.30 15.34
N CYS A 194 29.40 -20.25 16.69
CA CYS A 194 30.07 -19.22 17.49
C CYS A 194 31.36 -19.76 18.09
N ASP A 195 32.30 -18.85 18.45
CA ASP A 195 33.53 -19.21 19.11
C ASP A 195 33.25 -20.03 20.38
N SER A 196 34.02 -21.07 20.56
CA SER A 196 34.01 -21.92 21.74
C SER A 196 35.41 -22.00 22.29
N VAL A 197 35.59 -21.64 23.56
CA VAL A 197 36.86 -21.66 24.22
C VAL A 197 36.92 -22.80 25.21
N ALA A 198 37.73 -23.77 24.90
CA ALA A 198 38.10 -24.83 25.85
C ALA A 198 39.38 -24.40 26.62
N THR A 199 39.37 -24.61 27.94
CA THR A 199 40.51 -24.34 28.82
C THR A 199 40.97 -25.62 29.45
N LEU A 200 42.28 -25.90 29.31
CA LEU A 200 42.94 -26.94 30.07
C LEU A 200 43.64 -26.30 31.29
N ALA A 201 43.28 -26.75 32.47
CA ALA A 201 44.04 -26.48 33.70
C ALA A 201 44.89 -27.70 34.03
N LEU A 202 46.21 -27.63 33.68
CA LEU A 202 47.16 -28.76 33.88
C LEU A 202 47.97 -28.53 35.15
N THR A 203 47.99 -29.54 36.02
CA THR A 203 48.76 -29.63 37.26
C THR A 203 49.71 -30.78 37.15
N ILE A 204 50.97 -30.62 37.66
CA ILE A 204 52.03 -31.67 37.67
C ILE A 204 52.42 -31.94 39.10
#